data_142d95986e384db3ab15f4b8b384a904
#
_entry.id   142d95986e384db3ab15f4b8b384a904
#
_cell.length_a   1.000
_cell.length_b   1.000
_cell.length_c   1.000
_cell.angle_alpha   90.00
_cell.angle_beta   90.00
_cell.angle_gamma   90.00
#
_symmetry.space_group_name_H-M   'P 1'
#
loop_
_entity.id
_entity.type
_entity.pdbx_description
1 polymer ?
#
loop_
_entity_poly.entity_id
_entity_poly.type
_entity_poly.pdbx_seq_one_letter_code
_entity_poly.pdbx_strand_id
1 'polypeptide(L)'
;METQQKINAMRNNAQGKNSSTNLIDFIDVADLDSYDENGVFISDREKLWNVQSSQIIEKMNLKVGDTVYIVLAGDDMEFVHRDESDARDNMDEFNWEQWDSLSQEECRGIVENVLGVEYDEDENESYYDELDPTDYWGYTLGEFTVKEMEGESGNYLTLA
;
A
#
# COMPACT_ATOMS: atom_id res chain seq x y z
N MET A 1 4.49 -14.74 -6.76
CA MET A 1 5.39 -15.62 -5.98
C MET A 1 6.57 -14.87 -5.38
N GLU A 2 7.40 -14.23 -6.20
CA GLU A 2 8.55 -13.46 -5.69
C GLU A 2 8.14 -12.32 -4.76
N THR A 3 7.07 -11.59 -5.12
CA THR A 3 6.57 -10.49 -4.29
C THR A 3 6.13 -10.98 -2.92
N GLN A 4 5.42 -12.09 -2.85
CA GLN A 4 4.98 -12.65 -1.58
C GLN A 4 6.17 -13.11 -0.73
N GLN A 5 7.20 -13.69 -1.34
CA GLN A 5 8.42 -14.07 -0.65
C GLN A 5 9.15 -12.86 -0.09
N LYS A 6 9.22 -11.77 -0.84
CA LYS A 6 9.83 -10.51 -0.39
C LYS A 6 9.08 -9.92 0.80
N ILE A 7 7.75 -9.91 0.76
CA ILE A 7 6.91 -9.44 1.85
C ILE A 7 7.14 -10.27 3.11
N ASN A 8 7.17 -11.59 2.98
CA ASN A 8 7.42 -12.48 4.11
C ASN A 8 8.83 -12.27 4.70
N ALA A 9 9.83 -12.05 3.85
CA ALA A 9 11.20 -11.75 4.29
C ALA A 9 11.24 -10.43 5.06
N MET A 10 10.53 -9.40 4.59
CA MET A 10 10.42 -8.12 5.29
C MET A 10 9.81 -8.27 6.67
N ARG A 11 8.72 -9.02 6.80
CA ARG A 11 8.08 -9.31 8.09
C ARG A 11 9.02 -10.04 9.05
N ASN A 12 9.69 -11.07 8.55
CA ASN A 12 10.62 -11.85 9.35
C ASN A 12 11.79 -11.00 9.82
N ASN A 13 12.32 -10.14 8.95
CA ASN A 13 13.39 -9.22 9.29
C ASN A 13 12.94 -8.22 10.34
N ALA A 14 11.77 -7.63 10.18
CA ALA A 14 11.22 -6.67 11.13
C ALA A 14 11.05 -7.31 12.51
N GLN A 15 10.45 -8.49 12.56
CA GLN A 15 10.26 -9.23 13.82
C GLN A 15 11.58 -9.58 14.48
N GLY A 16 12.55 -10.05 13.71
CA GLY A 16 13.88 -10.40 14.21
C GLY A 16 14.66 -9.21 14.72
N LYS A 17 14.64 -8.10 13.98
CA LYS A 17 15.34 -6.87 14.35
C LYS A 17 14.77 -6.21 15.58
N ASN A 18 13.47 -6.34 15.80
CA ASN A 18 12.75 -5.58 16.81
C ASN A 18 12.45 -6.36 18.06
N SER A 19 13.11 -7.51 18.25
CA SER A 19 12.89 -8.34 19.42
C SER A 19 13.15 -7.61 20.74
N SER A 20 14.06 -6.63 20.75
CA SER A 20 14.40 -5.85 21.96
C SER A 20 13.64 -4.54 22.08
N THR A 21 13.13 -3.99 20.96
CA THR A 21 12.48 -2.67 20.93
C THR A 21 10.98 -2.76 20.66
N ASN A 22 10.49 -3.91 20.21
CA ASN A 22 9.10 -4.15 19.81
C ASN A 22 8.62 -3.21 18.68
N LEU A 23 9.55 -2.70 17.88
CA LEU A 23 9.21 -1.89 16.72
C LEU A 23 8.95 -2.76 15.51
N ILE A 24 7.91 -2.43 14.77
CA ILE A 24 7.56 -3.07 13.52
C ILE A 24 7.82 -2.05 12.40
N ASP A 25 8.52 -2.47 11.34
CA ASP A 25 8.85 -1.60 10.21
C ASP A 25 7.90 -1.75 9.03
N PHE A 26 7.06 -2.79 9.04
CA PHE A 26 6.18 -3.13 7.93
C PHE A 26 4.90 -3.78 8.43
N ILE A 27 3.76 -3.41 7.84
CA ILE A 27 2.47 -4.05 8.09
C ILE A 27 1.81 -4.40 6.76
N ASP A 28 1.35 -5.63 6.64
CA ASP A 28 0.42 -6.04 5.59
C ASP A 28 -1.00 -5.74 6.11
N VAL A 29 -1.70 -4.87 5.42
CA VAL A 29 -3.04 -4.42 5.86
C VAL A 29 -4.04 -5.57 5.90
N ALA A 30 -3.84 -6.62 5.10
CA ALA A 30 -4.68 -7.81 5.15
C ALA A 30 -4.66 -8.52 6.53
N ASP A 31 -3.62 -8.27 7.34
CA ASP A 31 -3.51 -8.82 8.70
C ASP A 31 -4.26 -7.97 9.74
N LEU A 32 -4.79 -6.82 9.35
CA LEU A 32 -5.54 -5.94 10.24
C LEU A 32 -7.03 -6.32 10.28
N ASP A 33 -7.67 -5.94 11.39
CA ASP A 33 -9.11 -6.15 11.55
C ASP A 33 -9.89 -5.18 10.66
N SER A 34 -10.89 -5.71 9.94
CA SER A 34 -11.76 -4.93 9.05
C SER A 34 -13.24 -5.06 9.44
N TYR A 35 -13.51 -5.58 10.63
CA TYR A 35 -14.88 -5.82 11.13
C TYR A 35 -15.18 -4.91 12.31
N ASP A 36 -16.46 -4.57 12.48
CA ASP A 36 -16.91 -3.79 13.62
C ASP A 36 -17.11 -4.68 14.86
N GLU A 37 -17.60 -4.08 15.96
CA GLU A 37 -17.86 -4.77 17.23
C GLU A 37 -18.83 -5.95 17.10
N ASN A 38 -19.70 -5.91 16.10
CA ASN A 38 -20.70 -6.94 15.84
C ASN A 38 -20.24 -8.00 14.85
N GLY A 39 -18.98 -7.94 14.40
CA GLY A 39 -18.44 -8.88 13.44
C GLY A 39 -18.88 -8.63 12.01
N VAL A 40 -19.37 -7.43 11.69
CA VAL A 40 -19.81 -7.03 10.36
C VAL A 40 -18.68 -6.26 9.67
N PHE A 41 -18.40 -6.60 8.41
CA PHE A 41 -17.40 -5.91 7.62
C PHE A 41 -17.70 -4.41 7.50
N ILE A 42 -16.68 -3.58 7.73
CA ILE A 42 -16.80 -2.13 7.65
C ILE A 42 -16.75 -1.69 6.19
N SER A 43 -17.92 -1.35 5.63
CA SER A 43 -18.03 -0.93 4.23
C SER A 43 -17.82 0.56 4.01
N ASP A 44 -17.95 1.37 5.06
CA ASP A 44 -17.65 2.81 5.00
C ASP A 44 -16.12 3.01 4.93
N ARG A 45 -15.63 3.59 3.82
CA ARG A 45 -14.19 3.73 3.58
C ARG A 45 -13.49 4.63 4.58
N GLU A 46 -14.11 5.73 4.98
CA GLU A 46 -13.54 6.63 5.97
C GLU A 46 -13.42 5.95 7.34
N LYS A 47 -14.47 5.25 7.74
CA LYS A 47 -14.46 4.49 8.99
C LYS A 47 -13.41 3.38 8.96
N LEU A 48 -13.33 2.64 7.86
CA LEU A 48 -12.33 1.58 7.68
C LEU A 48 -10.92 2.15 7.74
N TRP A 49 -10.66 3.26 7.07
CA TRP A 49 -9.38 3.95 7.10
C TRP A 49 -8.97 4.29 8.53
N ASN A 50 -9.89 4.84 9.31
CA ASN A 50 -9.62 5.22 10.69
C ASN A 50 -9.39 4.01 11.60
N VAL A 51 -10.14 2.92 11.40
CA VAL A 51 -9.95 1.68 12.15
C VAL A 51 -8.60 1.05 11.84
N GLN A 52 -8.23 0.99 10.57
CA GLN A 52 -6.93 0.46 10.15
C GLN A 52 -5.79 1.37 10.62
N SER A 53 -5.94 2.69 10.52
CA SER A 53 -4.96 3.66 11.02
C SER A 53 -4.70 3.47 12.51
N SER A 54 -5.74 3.30 13.30
CA SER A 54 -5.63 3.07 14.74
C SER A 54 -4.80 1.83 15.06
N GLN A 55 -5.03 0.73 14.34
CA GLN A 55 -4.28 -0.51 14.52
C GLN A 55 -2.81 -0.34 14.10
N ILE A 56 -2.56 0.36 13.00
CA ILE A 56 -1.20 0.64 12.52
C ILE A 56 -0.44 1.47 13.56
N ILE A 57 -1.06 2.53 14.06
CA ILE A 57 -0.46 3.41 15.06
C ILE A 57 -0.09 2.60 16.31
N GLU A 58 -0.98 1.73 16.78
CA GLU A 58 -0.73 0.89 17.94
C GLU A 58 0.38 -0.12 17.68
N LYS A 59 0.28 -0.89 16.59
CA LYS A 59 1.23 -1.96 16.28
C LYS A 59 2.64 -1.45 15.98
N MET A 60 2.74 -0.31 15.32
CA MET A 60 4.03 0.31 14.98
C MET A 60 4.51 1.28 16.07
N ASN A 61 3.74 1.46 17.14
CA ASN A 61 4.07 2.37 18.23
C ASN A 61 4.36 3.79 17.72
N LEU A 62 3.49 4.30 16.89
CA LEU A 62 3.62 5.64 16.30
C LEU A 62 3.06 6.69 17.24
N LYS A 63 3.62 7.90 17.12
CA LYS A 63 3.19 9.08 17.87
C LYS A 63 2.76 10.18 16.91
N VAL A 64 1.99 11.14 17.42
CA VAL A 64 1.61 12.32 16.63
C VAL A 64 2.87 12.95 16.01
N GLY A 65 2.83 13.16 14.70
CA GLY A 65 3.94 13.69 13.93
C GLY A 65 4.80 12.66 13.23
N ASP A 66 4.68 11.38 13.61
CA ASP A 66 5.41 10.30 12.92
C ASP A 66 4.82 10.07 11.53
N THR A 67 5.70 9.79 10.56
CA THR A 67 5.34 9.59 9.17
C THR A 67 5.53 8.14 8.76
N VAL A 68 4.61 7.62 7.95
CA VAL A 68 4.72 6.31 7.31
C VAL A 68 4.39 6.44 5.83
N TYR A 69 4.77 5.42 5.07
CA TYR A 69 4.58 5.35 3.63
C TYR A 69 3.66 4.18 3.32
N ILE A 70 2.55 4.46 2.64
CA ILE A 70 1.49 3.48 2.41
C ILE A 70 1.38 3.20 0.92
N VAL A 71 1.42 1.91 0.57
CA VAL A 71 1.11 1.44 -0.78
C VAL A 71 -0.40 1.29 -0.87
N LEU A 72 -1.00 1.98 -1.81
CA LEU A 72 -2.44 2.09 -1.98
C LEU A 72 -2.91 1.41 -3.26
N ALA A 73 -4.05 0.75 -3.19
CA ALA A 73 -4.80 0.30 -4.36
C ALA A 73 -6.05 1.17 -4.45
N GLY A 74 -6.01 2.21 -5.30
CA GLY A 74 -7.02 3.25 -5.29
C GLY A 74 -6.99 4.01 -3.96
N ASP A 75 -8.08 3.99 -3.22
CA ASP A 75 -8.18 4.64 -1.91
C ASP A 75 -7.95 3.67 -0.74
N ASP A 76 -7.67 2.41 -1.02
CA ASP A 76 -7.52 1.37 0.00
C ASP A 76 -6.05 1.15 0.34
N MET A 77 -5.74 1.05 1.65
CA MET A 77 -4.41 0.68 2.10
C MET A 77 -4.12 -0.78 1.80
N GLU A 78 -2.92 -1.04 1.28
CA GLU A 78 -2.46 -2.42 1.06
C GLU A 78 -1.27 -2.78 1.95
N PHE A 79 -0.27 -1.91 2.03
CA PHE A 79 0.94 -2.13 2.83
C PHE A 79 1.41 -0.82 3.45
N VAL A 80 1.96 -0.91 4.66
CA VAL A 80 2.50 0.24 5.39
C VAL A 80 3.96 0.00 5.72
N HIS A 81 4.81 0.99 5.43
CA HIS A 81 6.25 0.94 5.69
C HIS A 81 6.71 2.17 6.45
N ARG A 82 7.73 2.01 7.32
CA ARG A 82 8.43 3.14 7.92
C ARG A 82 9.38 3.81 6.94
N ASP A 83 9.98 3.03 6.06
CA ASP A 83 11.00 3.49 5.12
C ASP A 83 10.40 3.70 3.73
N GLU A 84 10.62 4.89 3.16
CA GLU A 84 10.09 5.25 1.85
C GLU A 84 10.66 4.36 0.75
N SER A 85 11.94 4.04 0.82
CA SER A 85 12.59 3.19 -0.19
C SER A 85 12.01 1.79 -0.22
N ASP A 86 11.76 1.20 0.94
CA ASP A 86 11.12 -0.12 1.05
C ASP A 86 9.69 -0.09 0.51
N ALA A 87 8.95 0.97 0.79
CA ALA A 87 7.59 1.14 0.30
C ALA A 87 7.58 1.27 -1.24
N ARG A 88 8.50 2.04 -1.78
CA ARG A 88 8.61 2.26 -3.23
C ARG A 88 8.97 0.98 -3.96
N ASP A 89 9.93 0.21 -3.45
CA ASP A 89 10.30 -1.08 -4.02
C ASP A 89 9.14 -2.07 -4.00
N ASN A 90 8.38 -2.08 -2.92
CA ASN A 90 7.19 -2.93 -2.77
C ASN A 90 6.12 -2.55 -3.81
N MET A 91 5.83 -1.27 -3.94
CA MET A 91 4.88 -0.74 -4.92
C MET A 91 5.30 -1.11 -6.35
N ASP A 92 6.57 -0.89 -6.68
CA ASP A 92 7.09 -1.16 -8.02
C ASP A 92 7.00 -2.64 -8.39
N GLU A 93 7.25 -3.54 -7.43
CA GLU A 93 7.09 -4.98 -7.66
C GLU A 93 5.65 -5.36 -7.94
N PHE A 94 4.69 -4.83 -7.18
CA PHE A 94 3.28 -5.12 -7.41
C PHE A 94 2.80 -4.56 -8.75
N ASN A 95 3.23 -3.38 -9.13
CA ASN A 95 2.87 -2.79 -10.41
C ASN A 95 3.43 -3.61 -11.58
N TRP A 96 4.69 -4.06 -11.45
CA TRP A 96 5.29 -4.93 -12.45
C TRP A 96 4.56 -6.25 -12.58
N GLU A 97 4.21 -6.90 -11.46
CA GLU A 97 3.47 -8.16 -11.47
C GLU A 97 2.11 -8.01 -12.14
N GLN A 98 1.42 -6.91 -11.91
CA GLN A 98 0.16 -6.64 -12.55
C GLN A 98 0.31 -6.44 -14.05
N TRP A 99 1.30 -5.65 -14.46
CA TRP A 99 1.60 -5.45 -15.88
C TRP A 99 1.94 -6.77 -16.58
N ASP A 100 2.80 -7.57 -15.97
CA ASP A 100 3.24 -8.85 -16.51
C ASP A 100 2.11 -9.88 -16.58
N SER A 101 1.07 -9.74 -15.76
CA SER A 101 -0.10 -10.63 -15.75
C SER A 101 -1.15 -10.26 -16.79
N LEU A 102 -1.06 -9.09 -17.41
CA LEU A 102 -2.04 -8.65 -18.40
C LEU A 102 -1.89 -9.40 -19.71
N SER A 103 -3.02 -9.60 -20.39
CA SER A 103 -3.01 -10.14 -21.76
C SER A 103 -2.38 -9.10 -22.70
N GLN A 104 -1.91 -9.60 -23.85
CA GLN A 104 -1.35 -8.73 -24.88
C GLN A 104 -2.38 -7.67 -25.34
N GLU A 105 -3.64 -8.05 -25.43
CA GLU A 105 -4.72 -7.14 -25.82
C GLU A 105 -4.93 -6.03 -24.79
N GLU A 106 -4.86 -6.36 -23.50
CA GLU A 106 -4.96 -5.38 -22.41
C GLU A 106 -3.77 -4.43 -22.43
N CYS A 107 -2.56 -4.92 -22.60
CA CYS A 107 -1.35 -4.09 -22.72
C CYS A 107 -1.46 -3.15 -23.91
N ARG A 108 -1.93 -3.63 -25.05
CA ARG A 108 -2.15 -2.82 -26.25
C ARG A 108 -3.12 -1.67 -25.96
N GLY A 109 -4.24 -1.96 -25.32
CA GLY A 109 -5.24 -0.95 -24.99
C GLY A 109 -4.65 0.16 -24.10
N ILE A 110 -3.88 -0.20 -23.10
CA ILE A 110 -3.25 0.75 -22.19
C ILE A 110 -2.22 1.61 -22.96
N VAL A 111 -1.33 0.98 -23.72
CA VAL A 111 -0.27 1.68 -24.45
C VAL A 111 -0.86 2.67 -25.47
N GLU A 112 -1.84 2.23 -26.24
CA GLU A 112 -2.46 3.07 -27.26
C GLU A 112 -3.25 4.23 -26.65
N ASN A 113 -3.94 4.00 -25.53
CA ASN A 113 -4.76 5.03 -24.88
C ASN A 113 -3.94 6.01 -24.02
N VAL A 114 -2.95 5.51 -23.29
CA VAL A 114 -2.19 6.33 -22.34
C VAL A 114 -0.98 6.99 -23.02
N LEU A 115 -0.20 6.23 -23.77
CA LEU A 115 1.01 6.74 -24.42
C LEU A 115 0.73 7.29 -25.82
N GLY A 116 -0.40 6.91 -26.44
CA GLY A 116 -0.78 7.39 -27.76
C GLY A 116 0.13 6.89 -28.89
N VAL A 117 0.78 5.75 -28.70
CA VAL A 117 1.69 5.16 -29.67
C VAL A 117 1.16 3.79 -30.11
N GLU A 118 1.61 3.31 -31.28
CA GLU A 118 1.28 1.97 -31.76
C GLU A 118 1.98 0.94 -30.90
N TYR A 119 1.25 -0.10 -30.47
CA TYR A 119 1.78 -1.15 -29.60
C TYR A 119 2.68 -2.12 -30.35
N ASP A 120 3.87 -2.37 -29.82
CA ASP A 120 4.81 -3.39 -30.29
C ASP A 120 5.10 -4.33 -29.13
N GLU A 121 4.72 -5.60 -29.26
CA GLU A 121 4.89 -6.59 -28.19
C GLU A 121 6.34 -6.83 -27.78
N ASP A 122 7.29 -6.63 -28.70
CA ASP A 122 8.71 -6.78 -28.42
C ASP A 122 9.25 -5.69 -27.49
N GLU A 123 8.53 -4.59 -27.33
CA GLU A 123 8.90 -3.44 -26.49
C GLU A 123 8.08 -3.34 -25.21
N ASN A 124 7.41 -4.40 -24.80
CA ASN A 124 6.47 -4.39 -23.67
C ASN A 124 7.12 -3.87 -22.39
N GLU A 125 8.35 -4.24 -22.07
CA GLU A 125 9.06 -3.75 -20.89
C GLU A 125 9.34 -2.25 -20.96
N SER A 126 9.67 -1.75 -22.15
CA SER A 126 9.93 -0.32 -22.36
C SER A 126 8.67 0.52 -22.10
N TYR A 127 7.52 0.03 -22.50
CA TYR A 127 6.26 0.73 -22.25
C TYR A 127 5.96 0.84 -20.75
N TYR A 128 6.26 -0.22 -19.99
CA TYR A 128 6.06 -0.19 -18.55
C TYR A 128 6.85 0.95 -17.89
N ASP A 129 8.10 1.17 -18.32
CA ASP A 129 8.96 2.23 -17.78
C ASP A 129 8.41 3.63 -18.08
N GLU A 130 7.65 3.78 -19.17
CA GLU A 130 7.06 5.05 -19.58
C GLU A 130 5.70 5.30 -18.94
N LEU A 131 5.02 4.26 -18.44
CA LEU A 131 3.68 4.38 -17.85
C LEU A 131 3.76 4.84 -16.39
N ASP A 132 2.86 5.77 -16.04
CA ASP A 132 2.66 6.17 -14.65
C ASP A 132 1.52 5.31 -14.08
N PRO A 133 1.70 4.60 -12.96
CA PRO A 133 0.63 3.80 -12.35
C PRO A 133 -0.66 4.56 -12.07
N THR A 134 -0.61 5.89 -11.90
CA THR A 134 -1.80 6.72 -11.69
C THR A 134 -2.64 6.88 -12.95
N ASP A 135 -2.07 6.64 -14.13
CA ASP A 135 -2.77 6.76 -15.41
C ASP A 135 -3.56 5.49 -15.77
N TYR A 136 -3.34 4.42 -15.00
CA TYR A 136 -4.10 3.19 -15.13
C TYR A 136 -4.39 2.66 -13.70
N TRP A 137 -4.69 1.42 -13.52
CA TRP A 137 -5.16 0.88 -12.24
C TRP A 137 -4.05 0.39 -11.29
N GLY A 138 -2.82 0.83 -11.48
CA GLY A 138 -1.69 0.36 -10.66
C GLY A 138 -1.74 0.83 -9.20
N TYR A 139 -0.82 0.29 -8.40
CA TYR A 139 -0.62 0.74 -7.02
C TYR A 139 0.07 2.09 -7.00
N THR A 140 -0.25 2.89 -5.99
CA THR A 140 0.37 4.20 -5.78
C THR A 140 1.00 4.26 -4.40
N LEU A 141 1.84 5.27 -4.16
CA LEU A 141 2.51 5.48 -2.89
C LEU A 141 2.07 6.82 -2.30
N GLY A 142 1.66 6.79 -1.03
CA GLY A 142 1.30 8.00 -0.29
C GLY A 142 2.14 8.13 0.98
N GLU A 143 2.42 9.37 1.36
CA GLU A 143 3.06 9.71 2.62
C GLU A 143 1.99 10.18 3.59
N PHE A 144 1.94 9.60 4.79
CA PHE A 144 0.92 9.91 5.78
C PHE A 144 1.56 10.13 7.14
N THR A 145 0.99 11.08 7.89
CA THR A 145 1.48 11.46 9.20
C THR A 145 0.40 11.18 10.25
N VAL A 146 0.80 10.74 11.42
CA VAL A 146 -0.12 10.57 12.55
C VAL A 146 -0.62 11.93 13.00
N LYS A 147 -1.93 12.12 12.97
CA LYS A 147 -2.59 13.35 13.39
C LYS A 147 -3.68 13.06 14.41
N GLU A 148 -3.85 14.00 15.34
CA GLU A 148 -4.94 13.98 16.29
C GLU A 148 -6.14 14.72 15.68
N MET A 149 -7.28 14.05 15.64
CA MET A 149 -8.53 14.58 15.09
C MET A 149 -9.59 14.66 16.18
N GLU A 150 -10.50 15.63 16.05
CA GLU A 150 -11.64 15.77 16.94
C GLU A 150 -12.80 14.90 16.43
N GLY A 151 -13.40 14.11 17.31
CA GLY A 151 -14.56 13.29 17.01
C GLY A 151 -15.68 13.49 18.01
N GLU A 152 -16.84 12.94 17.71
CA GLU A 152 -18.02 13.04 18.59
C GLU A 152 -17.78 12.39 19.95
N SER A 153 -17.01 11.32 20.00
CA SER A 153 -16.68 10.57 21.21
C SER A 153 -15.37 11.01 21.86
N GLY A 154 -14.76 12.09 21.40
CA GLY A 154 -13.47 12.58 21.85
C GLY A 154 -12.43 12.54 20.73
N ASN A 155 -11.20 12.92 21.07
CA ASN A 155 -10.11 12.96 20.09
C ASN A 155 -9.63 11.55 19.76
N TYR A 156 -9.21 11.35 18.51
CA TYR A 156 -8.65 10.09 18.05
C TYR A 156 -7.45 10.34 17.16
N LEU A 157 -6.59 9.34 17.01
CA LEU A 157 -5.42 9.41 16.12
C LEU A 157 -5.73 8.70 14.80
N THR A 158 -5.29 9.30 13.70
CA THR A 158 -5.43 8.71 12.36
C THR A 158 -4.21 9.06 11.51
N LEU A 159 -4.08 8.39 10.38
CA LEU A 159 -3.07 8.70 9.37
C LEU A 159 -3.71 9.60 8.30
N ALA A 160 -3.07 10.73 8.08
CA ALA A 160 -3.60 11.70 7.12
C ALA A 160 -2.50 12.44 6.34
#